data_c799e4398e9c2493ea0b02588dc7af75
#
_entry.id   c799e4398e9c2493ea0b02588dc7af75
#
_cell.length_a   1.000
_cell.length_b   1.000
_cell.length_c   1.000
_cell.angle_alpha   90.00
_cell.angle_beta   90.00
_cell.angle_gamma   90.00
#
_symmetry.space_group_name_H-M   'P 1'
#
loop_
_entity.id
_entity.type
_entity.pdbx_description
1 polymer ?
#
loop_
_entity_poly.entity_id
_entity_poly.type
_entity_poly.pdbx_seq_one_letter_code
_entity_poly.pdbx_strand_id
1 'polypeptide(L)'
;MIKKPNIVITSLTCCEGCQVAILDLGERFFELTNKVKIGDFAMVEDLPEAGNYDIVFVEGTPITSENIERLKKIRQKSKYLVTIGACACLGGIAELKNYQDKEQRLRYVYKNIEGIENPNIRPVKHYVKVDLEIPGCPINKEEFFWAAKELIAGVIPKIPQRPVCYECQLKRNECLLQKGEPCLGPVILGGCGAPCPSSNYPCDGCRGPMKGAAINNFNSKLKEIYGFSQQEVDLIMQRFGMLDDMYPEPPAIGSKKALQEYKTIKKDLQL
;
A
#
# COMPACT_ATOMS: atom_id res chain seq x y z
N MET A 1 -38.06 -5.39 0.94
CA MET A 1 -36.75 -5.98 1.30
C MET A 1 -35.65 -5.03 0.90
N ILE A 2 -34.76 -4.65 1.82
CA ILE A 2 -33.60 -3.78 1.52
C ILE A 2 -32.66 -4.61 0.64
N LYS A 3 -32.31 -4.10 -0.55
CA LYS A 3 -31.40 -4.78 -1.48
C LYS A 3 -30.00 -4.86 -0.82
N LYS A 4 -29.48 -6.07 -0.64
CA LYS A 4 -28.12 -6.28 -0.15
C LYS A 4 -27.11 -5.68 -1.14
N PRO A 5 -26.11 -4.91 -0.69
CA PRO A 5 -25.09 -4.38 -1.57
C PRO A 5 -24.24 -5.52 -2.16
N ASN A 6 -23.85 -5.36 -3.44
CA ASN A 6 -23.01 -6.28 -4.15
C ASN A 6 -21.52 -5.92 -3.93
N ILE A 7 -20.75 -6.82 -3.30
CA ILE A 7 -19.35 -6.61 -2.94
C ILE A 7 -18.45 -7.57 -3.71
N VAL A 8 -17.34 -7.05 -4.19
CA VAL A 8 -16.27 -7.83 -4.82
C VAL A 8 -14.98 -7.64 -4.05
N ILE A 9 -14.24 -8.70 -3.84
CA ILE A 9 -12.87 -8.71 -3.31
C ILE A 9 -11.99 -9.36 -4.38
N THR A 10 -11.15 -8.57 -5.00
CA THR A 10 -10.35 -9.01 -6.15
C THR A 10 -8.89 -8.64 -5.98
N SER A 11 -8.01 -9.39 -6.64
CA SER A 11 -6.57 -9.15 -6.63
C SER A 11 -6.04 -8.78 -8.02
N LEU A 12 -4.99 -7.97 -8.00
CA LEU A 12 -4.07 -7.77 -9.12
C LEU A 12 -2.81 -8.62 -8.85
N THR A 13 -1.63 -8.07 -9.04
CA THR A 13 -0.40 -8.79 -8.65
C THR A 13 -0.09 -8.56 -7.17
N CYS A 14 -0.19 -9.63 -6.37
CA CYS A 14 0.02 -9.60 -4.91
C CYS A 14 0.37 -10.97 -4.34
N CYS A 15 0.51 -11.05 -3.02
CA CYS A 15 0.69 -12.30 -2.27
C CYS A 15 -0.62 -12.82 -1.65
N GLU A 16 -1.74 -12.10 -1.82
CA GLU A 16 -3.08 -12.39 -1.27
C GLU A 16 -3.18 -12.38 0.27
N GLY A 17 -2.14 -11.90 0.94
CA GLY A 17 -2.10 -11.82 2.40
C GLY A 17 -3.18 -10.94 3.02
N CYS A 18 -3.65 -9.92 2.30
CA CYS A 18 -4.75 -9.08 2.79
C CYS A 18 -6.10 -9.82 2.69
N GLN A 19 -6.31 -10.65 1.67
CA GLN A 19 -7.49 -11.51 1.57
C GLN A 19 -7.50 -12.57 2.68
N VAL A 20 -6.34 -13.18 2.97
CA VAL A 20 -6.19 -14.09 4.12
C VAL A 20 -6.54 -13.37 5.43
N ALA A 21 -6.06 -12.13 5.63
CA ALA A 21 -6.39 -11.35 6.82
C ALA A 21 -7.91 -11.05 6.94
N ILE A 22 -8.63 -10.95 5.81
CA ILE A 22 -10.11 -10.84 5.83
C ILE A 22 -10.74 -12.14 6.31
N LEU A 23 -10.26 -13.29 5.83
CA LEU A 23 -10.77 -14.60 6.27
C LEU A 23 -10.45 -14.87 7.74
N ASP A 24 -9.34 -14.35 8.26
CA ASP A 24 -8.95 -14.42 9.68
C ASP A 24 -9.91 -13.67 10.62
N LEU A 25 -10.92 -12.96 10.11
CA LEU A 25 -12.04 -12.47 10.92
C LEU A 25 -12.85 -13.61 11.53
N GLY A 26 -12.76 -14.83 10.98
CA GLY A 26 -13.49 -15.98 11.47
C GLY A 26 -15.00 -15.77 11.43
N GLU A 27 -15.70 -15.98 12.56
CA GLU A 27 -17.16 -15.82 12.64
C GLU A 27 -17.64 -14.41 12.23
N ARG A 28 -16.83 -13.38 12.46
CA ARG A 28 -17.16 -12.01 12.06
C ARG A 28 -17.17 -11.80 10.56
N PHE A 29 -16.47 -12.63 9.80
CA PHE A 29 -16.58 -12.64 8.33
C PHE A 29 -18.02 -13.00 7.91
N PHE A 30 -18.64 -13.98 8.55
CA PHE A 30 -20.03 -14.34 8.29
C PHE A 30 -21.01 -13.24 8.70
N GLU A 31 -20.69 -12.43 9.73
CA GLU A 31 -21.48 -11.24 10.05
C GLU A 31 -21.55 -10.24 8.87
N LEU A 32 -20.45 -10.06 8.13
CA LEU A 32 -20.43 -9.22 6.94
C LEU A 32 -21.18 -9.88 5.78
N THR A 33 -20.90 -11.16 5.48
CA THR A 33 -21.49 -11.86 4.33
C THR A 33 -23.01 -11.99 4.44
N ASN A 34 -23.56 -12.08 5.65
CA ASN A 34 -25.01 -12.07 5.87
C ASN A 34 -25.68 -10.75 5.45
N LYS A 35 -24.94 -9.63 5.41
CA LYS A 35 -25.45 -8.31 5.08
C LYS A 35 -25.26 -7.90 3.63
N VAL A 36 -24.46 -8.66 2.86
CA VAL A 36 -24.07 -8.33 1.50
C VAL A 36 -24.33 -9.50 0.55
N LYS A 37 -24.22 -9.25 -0.75
CA LYS A 37 -24.05 -10.26 -1.77
C LYS A 37 -22.57 -10.24 -2.18
N ILE A 38 -21.87 -11.37 -2.06
CA ILE A 38 -20.51 -11.51 -2.62
C ILE A 38 -20.68 -11.76 -4.11
N GLY A 39 -20.13 -10.87 -4.93
CA GLY A 39 -20.16 -10.96 -6.38
C GLY A 39 -18.96 -11.71 -6.96
N ASP A 40 -17.80 -11.57 -6.29
CA ASP A 40 -16.57 -12.29 -6.61
C ASP A 40 -15.63 -12.22 -5.39
N PHE A 41 -15.04 -13.33 -5.02
CA PHE A 41 -13.98 -13.44 -4.03
C PHE A 41 -13.24 -14.77 -4.26
N ALA A 42 -12.22 -14.75 -5.09
CA ALA A 42 -11.55 -15.95 -5.60
C ALA A 42 -11.08 -16.94 -4.52
N MET A 43 -10.77 -16.49 -3.31
CA MET A 43 -10.43 -17.39 -2.19
C MET A 43 -11.63 -18.13 -1.58
N VAL A 44 -12.85 -17.71 -1.90
CA VAL A 44 -14.09 -18.30 -1.35
C VAL A 44 -14.95 -18.85 -2.47
N GLU A 45 -15.19 -18.07 -3.51
CA GLU A 45 -16.04 -18.42 -4.65
C GLU A 45 -15.59 -17.63 -5.87
N ASP A 46 -15.36 -18.33 -6.98
CA ASP A 46 -15.02 -17.72 -8.27
C ASP A 46 -16.31 -17.54 -9.09
N LEU A 47 -16.84 -16.33 -9.06
CA LEU A 47 -18.05 -15.97 -9.79
C LEU A 47 -17.69 -15.11 -11.02
N PRO A 48 -18.34 -15.31 -12.16
CA PRO A 48 -18.11 -14.49 -13.32
C PRO A 48 -18.45 -13.03 -13.04
N GLU A 49 -17.60 -12.11 -13.49
CA GLU A 49 -17.78 -10.67 -13.38
C GLU A 49 -19.04 -10.20 -14.10
N ALA A 50 -20.18 -10.18 -13.43
CA ALA A 50 -21.47 -9.77 -14.00
C ALA A 50 -22.07 -8.56 -13.26
N GLY A 51 -22.30 -7.48 -14.01
CA GLY A 51 -23.06 -6.32 -13.55
C GLY A 51 -22.24 -5.21 -12.88
N ASN A 52 -22.95 -4.38 -12.10
CA ASN A 52 -22.35 -3.28 -11.33
C ASN A 52 -22.16 -3.70 -9.87
N TYR A 53 -21.15 -3.14 -9.25
CA TYR A 53 -20.76 -3.41 -7.87
C TYR A 53 -21.00 -2.19 -6.99
N ASP A 54 -21.50 -2.40 -5.77
CA ASP A 54 -21.61 -1.33 -4.79
C ASP A 54 -20.26 -1.01 -4.16
N ILE A 55 -19.48 -2.05 -3.82
CA ILE A 55 -18.15 -1.90 -3.20
C ILE A 55 -17.21 -2.92 -3.84
N VAL A 56 -16.04 -2.45 -4.28
CA VAL A 56 -14.97 -3.32 -4.74
C VAL A 56 -13.72 -3.08 -3.89
N PHE A 57 -13.24 -4.14 -3.25
CA PHE A 57 -11.94 -4.16 -2.58
C PHE A 57 -10.90 -4.73 -3.54
N VAL A 58 -9.84 -3.95 -3.78
CA VAL A 58 -8.75 -4.32 -4.69
C VAL A 58 -7.47 -4.49 -3.89
N GLU A 59 -6.91 -5.71 -3.89
CA GLU A 59 -5.56 -6.00 -3.39
C GLU A 59 -4.57 -6.04 -4.55
N GLY A 60 -3.32 -5.73 -4.26
CA GLY A 60 -2.24 -5.85 -5.24
C GLY A 60 -2.01 -4.62 -6.08
N THR A 61 -0.93 -4.67 -6.85
CA THR A 61 -0.51 -3.56 -7.73
C THR A 61 -0.67 -3.95 -9.20
N PRO A 62 -1.12 -3.03 -10.09
CA PRO A 62 -1.19 -3.31 -11.50
C PRO A 62 0.23 -3.29 -12.11
N ILE A 63 0.73 -4.46 -12.54
CA ILE A 63 2.07 -4.60 -13.13
C ILE A 63 1.98 -4.68 -14.65
N THR A 64 1.06 -5.50 -15.18
CA THR A 64 0.91 -5.71 -16.60
C THR A 64 -0.11 -4.76 -17.22
N SER A 65 -0.02 -4.57 -18.53
CA SER A 65 -1.03 -3.83 -19.28
C SER A 65 -2.44 -4.42 -19.11
N GLU A 66 -2.55 -5.74 -19.01
CA GLU A 66 -3.81 -6.45 -18.74
C GLU A 66 -4.38 -6.09 -17.35
N ASN A 67 -3.54 -6.05 -16.31
CA ASN A 67 -3.95 -5.62 -14.97
C ASN A 67 -4.52 -4.19 -14.97
N ILE A 68 -3.88 -3.27 -15.72
CA ILE A 68 -4.33 -1.88 -15.84
C ILE A 68 -5.69 -1.80 -16.52
N GLU A 69 -5.88 -2.54 -17.62
CA GLU A 69 -7.16 -2.58 -18.34
C GLU A 69 -8.28 -3.18 -17.47
N ARG A 70 -8.00 -4.29 -16.76
CA ARG A 70 -8.93 -4.91 -15.82
C ARG A 70 -9.32 -3.93 -14.71
N LEU A 71 -8.34 -3.23 -14.13
CA LEU A 71 -8.57 -2.23 -13.08
C LEU A 71 -9.50 -1.09 -13.56
N LYS A 72 -9.28 -0.58 -14.77
CA LYS A 72 -10.14 0.47 -15.37
C LYS A 72 -11.57 -0.02 -15.55
N LYS A 73 -11.76 -1.26 -16.02
CA LYS A 73 -13.10 -1.86 -16.18
C LYS A 73 -13.78 -2.03 -14.80
N ILE A 74 -13.06 -2.49 -13.79
CA ILE A 74 -13.56 -2.61 -12.42
C ILE A 74 -14.01 -1.24 -11.90
N ARG A 75 -13.18 -0.18 -12.08
CA ARG A 75 -13.54 1.18 -11.64
C ARG A 75 -14.83 1.68 -12.29
N GLN A 76 -15.04 1.43 -13.57
CA GLN A 76 -16.23 1.86 -14.29
C GLN A 76 -17.51 1.19 -13.76
N LYS A 77 -17.42 -0.04 -13.27
CA LYS A 77 -18.54 -0.82 -12.74
C LYS A 77 -18.77 -0.64 -11.24
N SER A 78 -17.86 0.02 -10.50
CA SER A 78 -17.93 0.13 -9.04
C SER A 78 -18.45 1.50 -8.58
N LYS A 79 -19.36 1.50 -7.61
CA LYS A 79 -19.77 2.72 -6.90
C LYS A 79 -18.64 3.21 -6.00
N TYR A 80 -18.10 2.33 -5.15
CA TYR A 80 -16.94 2.58 -4.32
C TYR A 80 -15.82 1.62 -4.69
N LEU A 81 -14.62 2.15 -4.95
CA LEU A 81 -13.40 1.37 -5.13
C LEU A 81 -12.47 1.64 -3.95
N VAL A 82 -12.15 0.57 -3.23
CA VAL A 82 -11.35 0.58 -2.01
C VAL A 82 -10.08 -0.21 -2.26
N THR A 83 -8.92 0.39 -2.04
CA THR A 83 -7.65 -0.34 -2.08
C THR A 83 -7.32 -0.91 -0.72
N ILE A 84 -6.88 -2.16 -0.69
CA ILE A 84 -6.45 -2.86 0.51
C ILE A 84 -5.01 -3.33 0.40
N GLY A 85 -4.26 -3.12 1.46
CA GLY A 85 -2.85 -3.50 1.54
C GLY A 85 -1.86 -2.49 0.96
N ALA A 86 -0.60 -2.61 1.38
CA ALA A 86 0.49 -1.74 0.94
C ALA A 86 0.70 -1.79 -0.59
N CYS A 87 0.51 -2.96 -1.22
CA CYS A 87 0.69 -3.10 -2.66
C CYS A 87 -0.29 -2.22 -3.45
N ALA A 88 -1.57 -2.24 -3.12
CA ALA A 88 -2.58 -1.43 -3.81
C ALA A 88 -2.50 0.06 -3.47
N CYS A 89 -2.22 0.38 -2.19
CA CYS A 89 -2.23 1.75 -1.69
C CYS A 89 -0.95 2.52 -2.01
N LEU A 90 0.22 1.83 -2.02
CA LEU A 90 1.55 2.45 -2.02
C LEU A 90 2.47 1.92 -3.13
N GLY A 91 2.11 0.84 -3.85
CA GLY A 91 3.04 0.08 -4.71
C GLY A 91 3.70 -1.09 -3.95
N GLY A 92 3.89 -0.94 -2.66
CA GLY A 92 4.36 -1.98 -1.74
C GLY A 92 5.80 -2.45 -2.00
N ILE A 93 6.08 -3.68 -1.60
CA ILE A 93 7.42 -4.29 -1.79
C ILE A 93 7.79 -4.42 -3.28
N ALA A 94 6.83 -4.60 -4.17
CA ALA A 94 7.07 -4.69 -5.60
C ALA A 94 7.72 -3.43 -6.18
N GLU A 95 7.52 -2.27 -5.55
CA GLU A 95 8.06 -0.99 -5.97
C GLU A 95 9.58 -0.88 -5.78
N LEU A 96 10.19 -1.71 -4.94
CA LEU A 96 11.65 -1.76 -4.77
C LEU A 96 12.41 -1.91 -6.09
N LYS A 97 11.83 -2.56 -7.09
CA LYS A 97 12.44 -2.69 -8.40
C LYS A 97 12.60 -1.35 -9.14
N ASN A 98 11.79 -0.34 -8.81
CA ASN A 98 11.87 0.99 -9.45
C ASN A 98 13.19 1.69 -9.13
N TYR A 99 13.77 1.38 -7.97
CA TYR A 99 15.01 2.00 -7.44
C TYR A 99 16.27 1.23 -7.81
N GLN A 100 16.17 0.22 -8.68
CA GLN A 100 17.26 -0.65 -9.08
C GLN A 100 17.44 -0.66 -10.60
N ASP A 101 18.61 -1.14 -11.08
CA ASP A 101 18.79 -1.45 -12.49
C ASP A 101 17.94 -2.67 -12.85
N LYS A 102 16.82 -2.39 -13.52
CA LYS A 102 15.80 -3.39 -13.84
C LYS A 102 16.29 -4.44 -14.81
N GLU A 103 17.10 -4.04 -15.80
CA GLU A 103 17.61 -4.98 -16.81
C GLU A 103 18.61 -5.93 -16.17
N GLN A 104 19.54 -5.41 -15.38
CA GLN A 104 20.51 -6.22 -14.65
C GLN A 104 19.80 -7.23 -13.73
N ARG A 105 18.74 -6.80 -13.01
CA ARG A 105 17.98 -7.67 -12.13
C ARG A 105 17.20 -8.74 -12.87
N LEU A 106 16.61 -8.41 -14.01
CA LEU A 106 15.93 -9.40 -14.86
C LEU A 106 16.91 -10.46 -15.36
N ARG A 107 18.08 -10.05 -15.87
CA ARG A 107 19.10 -10.98 -16.38
C ARG A 107 19.73 -11.84 -15.29
N TYR A 108 19.72 -11.37 -14.05
CA TYR A 108 20.15 -12.18 -12.91
C TYR A 108 19.21 -13.37 -12.64
N VAL A 109 17.91 -13.18 -12.86
CA VAL A 109 16.87 -14.21 -12.59
C VAL A 109 16.54 -15.04 -13.82
N TYR A 110 16.42 -14.39 -14.99
CA TYR A 110 15.92 -15.00 -16.22
C TYR A 110 17.00 -15.03 -17.31
N LYS A 111 17.16 -16.19 -17.97
CA LYS A 111 18.06 -16.33 -19.12
C LYS A 111 17.51 -15.64 -20.36
N ASN A 112 16.19 -15.76 -20.59
CA ASN A 112 15.47 -15.07 -21.66
C ASN A 112 14.53 -14.05 -21.05
N ILE A 113 14.71 -12.76 -21.40
CA ILE A 113 13.91 -11.64 -20.92
C ILE A 113 12.99 -11.05 -22.00
N GLU A 114 12.99 -11.65 -23.20
CA GLU A 114 12.15 -11.23 -24.31
C GLU A 114 10.65 -11.41 -23.95
N GLY A 115 9.85 -10.37 -24.15
CA GLY A 115 8.43 -10.39 -23.83
C GLY A 115 8.07 -10.20 -22.34
N ILE A 116 9.05 -10.02 -21.43
CA ILE A 116 8.78 -9.73 -20.03
C ILE A 116 8.44 -8.25 -19.87
N GLU A 117 7.20 -7.94 -19.54
CA GLU A 117 6.81 -6.59 -19.13
C GLU A 117 7.48 -6.25 -17.79
N ASN A 118 8.23 -5.16 -17.77
CA ASN A 118 8.90 -4.69 -16.54
C ASN A 118 8.72 -3.17 -16.35
N PRO A 119 7.48 -2.67 -16.26
CA PRO A 119 7.21 -1.25 -16.04
C PRO A 119 7.62 -0.82 -14.64
N ASN A 120 7.59 0.49 -14.38
CA ASN A 120 7.60 1.00 -13.02
C ASN A 120 6.32 0.58 -12.30
N ILE A 121 6.47 0.17 -11.05
CA ILE A 121 5.35 -0.09 -10.17
C ILE A 121 4.77 1.25 -9.71
N ARG A 122 3.44 1.32 -9.69
CA ARG A 122 2.69 2.47 -9.22
C ARG A 122 1.47 1.99 -8.42
N PRO A 123 1.05 2.72 -7.38
CA PRO A 123 -0.17 2.38 -6.64
C PRO A 123 -1.41 2.51 -7.52
N VAL A 124 -2.49 1.84 -7.13
CA VAL A 124 -3.77 1.82 -7.87
C VAL A 124 -4.31 3.23 -8.15
N LYS A 125 -4.15 4.16 -7.19
CA LYS A 125 -4.59 5.56 -7.33
C LYS A 125 -3.93 6.33 -8.48
N HIS A 126 -2.82 5.85 -9.00
CA HIS A 126 -2.17 6.42 -10.18
C HIS A 126 -2.96 6.16 -11.48
N TYR A 127 -3.71 5.09 -11.53
CA TYR A 127 -4.43 4.66 -12.74
C TYR A 127 -5.92 4.98 -12.71
N VAL A 128 -6.55 4.93 -11.53
CA VAL A 128 -7.98 5.15 -11.34
C VAL A 128 -8.27 5.89 -10.05
N LYS A 129 -9.44 6.54 -9.98
CA LYS A 129 -9.91 7.17 -8.74
C LYS A 129 -10.16 6.10 -7.67
N VAL A 130 -9.55 6.25 -6.50
CA VAL A 130 -9.77 5.45 -5.29
C VAL A 130 -10.62 6.26 -4.31
N ASP A 131 -11.63 5.63 -3.72
CA ASP A 131 -12.55 6.29 -2.79
C ASP A 131 -12.10 6.12 -1.33
N LEU A 132 -11.42 5.01 -1.01
CA LEU A 132 -10.84 4.73 0.32
C LEU A 132 -9.58 3.88 0.18
N GLU A 133 -8.56 4.16 0.99
CA GLU A 133 -7.34 3.36 1.11
C GLU A 133 -7.26 2.74 2.52
N ILE A 134 -7.06 1.41 2.61
CA ILE A 134 -6.81 0.66 3.85
C ILE A 134 -5.42 0.03 3.74
N PRO A 135 -4.35 0.76 4.09
CA PRO A 135 -2.99 0.30 3.91
C PRO A 135 -2.54 -0.66 5.02
N GLY A 136 -1.50 -1.44 4.73
CA GLY A 136 -0.86 -2.39 5.65
C GLY A 136 -0.27 -3.58 4.90
N CYS A 137 0.64 -4.33 5.52
CA CYS A 137 1.22 -5.54 4.93
C CYS A 137 1.32 -6.67 5.98
N PRO A 138 0.22 -7.46 6.11
CA PRO A 138 -1.11 -7.28 5.55
C PRO A 138 -1.91 -6.17 6.24
N ILE A 139 -3.15 -5.95 5.79
CA ILE A 139 -4.09 -5.02 6.44
C ILE A 139 -4.41 -5.44 7.89
N ASN A 140 -4.81 -4.46 8.71
CA ASN A 140 -5.42 -4.77 10.00
C ASN A 140 -6.88 -5.22 9.77
N LYS A 141 -7.19 -6.46 10.13
CA LYS A 141 -8.52 -7.05 9.95
C LYS A 141 -9.63 -6.30 10.69
N GLU A 142 -9.32 -5.71 11.86
CA GLU A 142 -10.28 -4.94 12.64
C GLU A 142 -10.63 -3.60 11.97
N GLU A 143 -9.62 -2.93 11.42
CA GLU A 143 -9.82 -1.70 10.63
C GLU A 143 -10.61 -2.00 9.36
N PHE A 144 -10.29 -3.10 8.67
CA PHE A 144 -11.06 -3.56 7.50
C PHE A 144 -12.52 -3.82 7.86
N PHE A 145 -12.76 -4.57 8.93
CA PHE A 145 -14.12 -4.91 9.37
C PHE A 145 -14.94 -3.66 9.69
N TRP A 146 -14.36 -2.73 10.42
CA TRP A 146 -14.98 -1.44 10.71
C TRP A 146 -15.29 -0.67 9.42
N ALA A 147 -14.30 -0.52 8.54
CA ALA A 147 -14.47 0.21 7.29
C ALA A 147 -15.51 -0.43 6.36
N ALA A 148 -15.53 -1.76 6.27
CA ALA A 148 -16.52 -2.49 5.49
C ALA A 148 -17.96 -2.26 6.02
N LYS A 149 -18.15 -2.24 7.34
CA LYS A 149 -19.47 -1.95 7.94
C LYS A 149 -19.96 -0.53 7.62
N GLU A 150 -19.09 0.47 7.71
CA GLU A 150 -19.41 1.85 7.35
C GLU A 150 -19.79 1.97 5.86
N LEU A 151 -19.00 1.34 4.97
CA LEU A 151 -19.28 1.33 3.54
C LEU A 151 -20.60 0.63 3.19
N ILE A 152 -20.92 -0.48 3.86
CA ILE A 152 -22.21 -1.18 3.72
C ILE A 152 -23.37 -0.28 4.15
N ALA A 153 -23.17 0.55 5.17
CA ALA A 153 -24.12 1.57 5.59
C ALA A 153 -24.16 2.79 4.67
N GLY A 154 -23.34 2.84 3.62
CA GLY A 154 -23.29 3.93 2.65
C GLY A 154 -22.41 5.12 3.06
N VAL A 155 -21.59 4.96 4.09
CA VAL A 155 -20.68 5.99 4.61
C VAL A 155 -19.24 5.65 4.23
N ILE A 156 -18.49 6.60 3.67
CA ILE A 156 -17.04 6.46 3.47
C ILE A 156 -16.34 6.84 4.78
N PRO A 157 -15.70 5.87 5.47
CA PRO A 157 -15.07 6.15 6.75
C PRO A 157 -13.83 7.04 6.59
N LYS A 158 -13.56 7.84 7.62
CA LYS A 158 -12.33 8.63 7.69
C LYS A 158 -11.30 7.90 8.54
N ILE A 159 -10.22 7.44 7.91
CA ILE A 159 -9.11 6.83 8.64
C ILE A 159 -8.43 7.89 9.52
N PRO A 160 -8.35 7.66 10.86
CA PRO A 160 -7.73 8.60 11.78
C PRO A 160 -6.27 8.85 11.46
N GLN A 161 -5.87 10.11 11.33
CA GLN A 161 -4.50 10.51 11.02
C GLN A 161 -3.69 10.65 12.31
N ARG A 162 -3.05 9.56 12.74
CA ARG A 162 -2.17 9.48 13.91
C ARG A 162 -0.96 8.61 13.59
N PRO A 163 0.21 8.87 14.18
CA PRO A 163 1.40 8.07 13.93
C PRO A 163 1.32 6.70 14.61
N VAL A 164 2.06 5.72 14.09
CA VAL A 164 2.23 4.39 14.75
C VAL A 164 2.74 4.55 16.18
N CYS A 165 3.56 5.58 16.44
CA CYS A 165 4.05 5.89 17.79
C CYS A 165 2.95 6.06 18.83
N TYR A 166 1.77 6.59 18.43
CA TYR A 166 0.63 6.70 19.35
C TYR A 166 0.20 5.33 19.89
N GLU A 167 0.07 4.35 18.99
CA GLU A 167 -0.32 2.98 19.36
C GLU A 167 0.79 2.23 20.11
N CYS A 168 2.05 2.49 19.70
CA CYS A 168 3.23 1.94 20.33
C CYS A 168 3.33 2.38 21.81
N GLN A 169 3.11 3.66 22.08
CA GLN A 169 3.13 4.21 23.45
C GLN A 169 1.98 3.70 24.30
N LEU A 170 0.77 3.55 23.74
CA LEU A 170 -0.36 2.94 24.45
C LEU A 170 -0.07 1.52 24.92
N LYS A 171 0.77 0.78 24.22
CA LYS A 171 1.25 -0.56 24.59
C LYS A 171 2.46 -0.55 25.52
N ARG A 172 2.97 0.64 25.89
CA ARG A 172 4.15 0.82 26.73
C ARG A 172 5.41 0.15 26.17
N ASN A 173 5.53 0.10 24.83
CA ASN A 173 6.73 -0.42 24.20
C ASN A 173 7.91 0.51 24.42
N GLU A 174 9.11 -0.04 24.54
CA GLU A 174 10.34 0.73 24.54
C GLU A 174 10.57 1.37 23.16
N CYS A 175 11.09 2.60 23.15
CA CYS A 175 11.32 3.31 21.89
C CYS A 175 12.57 2.78 21.18
N LEU A 176 12.39 2.15 20.03
CA LEU A 176 13.48 1.58 19.23
C LEU A 176 14.40 2.65 18.65
N LEU A 177 13.89 3.86 18.32
CA LEU A 177 14.72 4.98 17.92
C LEU A 177 15.73 5.36 19.02
N GLN A 178 15.31 5.36 20.30
CA GLN A 178 16.21 5.64 21.42
C GLN A 178 17.27 4.54 21.61
N LYS A 179 17.02 3.34 21.07
CA LYS A 179 17.99 2.25 21.02
C LYS A 179 18.90 2.30 19.79
N GLY A 180 18.75 3.30 18.91
CA GLY A 180 19.53 3.43 17.69
C GLY A 180 18.98 2.64 16.51
N GLU A 181 17.75 2.08 16.62
CA GLU A 181 17.11 1.34 15.53
C GLU A 181 16.31 2.27 14.60
N PRO A 182 16.37 2.08 13.25
CA PRO A 182 15.74 2.98 12.28
C PRO A 182 14.22 2.75 12.21
N CYS A 183 13.47 3.22 13.18
CA CYS A 183 12.02 3.03 13.28
C CYS A 183 11.25 4.21 12.64
N LEU A 184 10.41 3.95 11.64
CA LEU A 184 9.61 4.93 10.93
C LEU A 184 8.31 5.33 11.64
N GLY A 185 8.03 4.76 12.82
CA GLY A 185 6.79 5.00 13.58
C GLY A 185 6.34 6.45 13.73
N PRO A 186 7.23 7.45 13.89
CA PRO A 186 6.84 8.86 14.04
C PRO A 186 6.12 9.46 12.82
N VAL A 187 6.40 8.98 11.62
CA VAL A 187 5.86 9.54 10.37
C VAL A 187 4.83 8.64 9.68
N ILE A 188 4.72 7.38 10.11
CA ILE A 188 3.84 6.38 9.49
C ILE A 188 2.44 6.42 10.09
N LEU A 189 1.43 6.26 9.21
CA LEU A 189 0.03 6.17 9.57
C LEU A 189 -0.23 4.98 10.53
N GLY A 190 -0.79 5.25 11.69
CA GLY A 190 -1.26 4.25 12.66
C GLY A 190 -2.54 3.55 12.18
N GLY A 191 -3.03 2.60 12.97
CA GLY A 191 -4.20 1.76 12.67
C GLY A 191 -3.88 0.27 12.66
N CYS A 192 -2.58 -0.09 12.70
CA CYS A 192 -2.14 -1.49 12.76
C CYS A 192 -2.05 -2.05 14.21
N GLY A 193 -2.15 -1.20 15.23
CA GLY A 193 -1.90 -1.58 16.61
C GLY A 193 -0.41 -1.79 16.95
N ALA A 194 0.51 -1.23 16.16
CA ALA A 194 1.96 -1.26 16.37
C ALA A 194 2.54 -2.68 16.63
N PRO A 195 2.25 -3.72 15.82
CA PRO A 195 2.72 -5.09 16.11
C PRO A 195 4.25 -5.20 16.03
N CYS A 196 4.89 -4.50 15.07
CA CYS A 196 6.34 -4.55 14.90
C CYS A 196 7.07 -4.05 16.15
N PRO A 197 6.82 -2.83 16.67
CA PRO A 197 7.44 -2.39 17.93
C PRO A 197 7.08 -3.26 19.13
N SER A 198 5.87 -3.83 19.17
CA SER A 198 5.46 -4.75 20.24
C SER A 198 6.25 -6.07 20.21
N SER A 199 6.81 -6.43 19.07
CA SER A 199 7.69 -7.59 18.88
C SER A 199 9.17 -7.19 18.85
N ASN A 200 9.50 -6.00 19.35
CA ASN A 200 10.87 -5.45 19.38
C ASN A 200 11.49 -5.35 17.96
N TYR A 201 10.67 -5.00 16.96
CA TYR A 201 11.08 -4.79 15.58
C TYR A 201 10.71 -3.36 15.12
N PRO A 202 11.60 -2.62 14.46
CA PRO A 202 11.31 -1.25 14.01
C PRO A 202 10.14 -1.21 13.02
N CYS A 203 9.40 -0.10 13.02
CA CYS A 203 8.34 0.12 12.03
C CYS A 203 8.95 0.37 10.65
N ASP A 204 8.62 -0.48 9.69
CA ASP A 204 9.11 -0.41 8.31
C ASP A 204 8.26 0.46 7.37
N GLY A 205 7.16 1.02 7.86
CA GLY A 205 6.38 1.96 7.05
C GLY A 205 5.31 1.36 6.14
N CYS A 206 4.89 0.10 6.34
CA CYS A 206 3.94 -0.61 5.46
C CYS A 206 2.56 0.06 5.30
N ARG A 207 2.23 1.07 6.11
CA ARG A 207 0.98 1.84 6.01
C ARG A 207 1.15 3.19 5.30
N GLY A 208 2.38 3.51 4.87
CA GLY A 208 2.69 4.79 4.25
C GLY A 208 2.66 5.96 5.23
N PRO A 209 3.01 7.15 4.76
CA PRO A 209 3.08 8.34 5.58
C PRO A 209 1.68 8.80 6.04
N MET A 210 1.61 9.28 7.26
CA MET A 210 0.47 10.00 7.77
C MET A 210 0.32 11.34 7.02
N LYS A 211 -0.90 11.81 6.76
CA LYS A 211 -1.13 13.11 6.12
C LYS A 211 -0.49 14.23 6.94
N GLY A 212 0.31 15.05 6.28
CA GLY A 212 1.04 16.14 6.91
C GLY A 212 2.26 15.73 7.71
N ALA A 213 2.73 14.49 7.60
CA ALA A 213 3.98 14.04 8.19
C ALA A 213 5.16 14.86 7.66
N ALA A 214 6.00 15.37 8.56
CA ALA A 214 7.20 16.12 8.22
C ALA A 214 8.37 15.18 7.88
N ILE A 215 8.24 14.42 6.77
CA ILE A 215 9.17 13.34 6.40
C ILE A 215 10.61 13.87 6.25
N ASN A 216 10.79 15.00 5.54
CA ASN A 216 12.13 15.57 5.35
C ASN A 216 12.79 15.98 6.68
N ASN A 217 12.01 16.56 7.59
CA ASN A 217 12.50 16.90 8.93
C ASN A 217 12.86 15.62 9.71
N PHE A 218 12.04 14.59 9.63
CA PHE A 218 12.31 13.31 10.27
C PHE A 218 13.59 12.67 9.72
N ASN A 219 13.81 12.70 8.41
CA ASN A 219 15.03 12.18 7.78
C ASN A 219 16.28 12.96 8.21
N SER A 220 16.18 14.30 8.33
CA SER A 220 17.28 15.09 8.89
C SER A 220 17.59 14.67 10.33
N LYS A 221 16.56 14.43 11.15
CA LYS A 221 16.75 13.97 12.53
C LYS A 221 17.34 12.57 12.63
N LEU A 222 17.00 11.66 11.73
CA LEU A 222 17.64 10.34 11.67
C LEU A 222 19.16 10.49 11.48
N LYS A 223 19.61 11.40 10.63
CA LYS A 223 21.03 11.68 10.39
C LYS A 223 21.68 12.41 11.57
N GLU A 224 21.09 13.52 12.02
CA GLU A 224 21.66 14.40 13.03
C GLU A 224 21.74 13.78 14.43
N ILE A 225 20.70 13.06 14.84
CA ILE A 225 20.56 12.54 16.21
C ILE A 225 21.03 11.09 16.30
N TYR A 226 20.71 10.28 15.30
CA TYR A 226 20.95 8.83 15.33
C TYR A 226 22.12 8.40 14.46
N GLY A 227 22.75 9.33 13.72
CA GLY A 227 23.97 9.07 12.94
C GLY A 227 23.78 8.25 11.66
N PHE A 228 22.54 8.08 11.17
CA PHE A 228 22.30 7.35 9.92
C PHE A 228 22.87 8.11 8.72
N SER A 229 23.53 7.40 7.84
CA SER A 229 23.94 7.92 6.52
C SER A 229 22.72 8.18 5.63
N GLN A 230 22.88 9.01 4.61
CA GLN A 230 21.83 9.21 3.61
C GLN A 230 21.41 7.90 2.93
N GLN A 231 22.39 7.05 2.62
CA GLN A 231 22.12 5.74 2.00
C GLN A 231 21.25 4.83 2.89
N GLU A 232 21.50 4.80 4.18
CA GLU A 232 20.67 4.02 5.12
C GLU A 232 19.24 4.58 5.22
N VAL A 233 19.08 5.90 5.24
CA VAL A 233 17.77 6.55 5.22
C VAL A 233 17.02 6.20 3.93
N ASP A 234 17.66 6.27 2.77
CA ASP A 234 17.06 5.95 1.47
C ASP A 234 16.63 4.48 1.41
N LEU A 235 17.48 3.55 1.87
CA LEU A 235 17.17 2.12 1.91
C LEU A 235 15.94 1.81 2.78
N ILE A 236 15.78 2.52 3.90
CA ILE A 236 14.61 2.36 4.76
C ILE A 236 13.35 2.89 4.06
N MET A 237 13.45 4.05 3.44
CA MET A 237 12.34 4.70 2.77
C MET A 237 11.88 3.99 1.48
N GLN A 238 12.74 3.21 0.83
CA GLN A 238 12.39 2.42 -0.35
C GLN A 238 11.41 1.28 -0.07
N ARG A 239 11.40 0.73 1.15
CA ARG A 239 10.71 -0.55 1.45
C ARG A 239 9.23 -0.58 1.08
N PHE A 240 8.53 0.54 1.22
CA PHE A 240 7.11 0.66 0.89
C PHE A 240 6.79 1.91 0.06
N GLY A 241 7.67 2.26 -0.88
CA GLY A 241 7.43 3.32 -1.85
C GLY A 241 7.52 4.75 -1.30
N MET A 242 7.92 4.94 -0.04
CA MET A 242 7.96 6.28 0.57
C MET A 242 8.99 7.23 -0.05
N LEU A 243 9.96 6.74 -0.81
CA LEU A 243 10.86 7.61 -1.57
C LEU A 243 10.10 8.45 -2.60
N ASP A 244 9.10 7.89 -3.24
CA ASP A 244 8.29 8.61 -4.21
C ASP A 244 7.45 9.73 -3.56
N ASP A 245 7.06 9.53 -2.29
CA ASP A 245 6.38 10.58 -1.51
C ASP A 245 7.33 11.69 -1.04
N MET A 246 8.63 11.42 -0.96
CA MET A 246 9.66 12.39 -0.57
C MET A 246 10.17 13.21 -1.75
N TYR A 247 10.23 12.59 -2.93
CA TYR A 247 10.71 13.22 -4.15
C TYR A 247 9.52 13.35 -5.11
N PRO A 248 9.27 14.55 -5.65
CA PRO A 248 8.18 14.72 -6.61
C PRO A 248 8.35 13.72 -7.76
N GLU A 249 7.24 13.11 -8.17
CA GLU A 249 7.22 12.16 -9.29
C GLU A 249 8.09 12.65 -10.44
N PRO A 250 8.87 11.75 -11.06
CA PRO A 250 9.45 12.09 -12.36
C PRO A 250 8.27 12.47 -13.25
N PRO A 251 8.29 13.63 -13.88
CA PRO A 251 7.19 14.11 -14.70
C PRO A 251 6.83 13.05 -15.73
N ALA A 252 5.54 13.01 -16.08
CA ALA A 252 4.98 12.07 -17.03
C ALA A 252 5.92 11.89 -18.22
N ILE A 253 6.23 10.64 -18.57
CA ILE A 253 7.09 10.24 -19.67
C ILE A 253 6.82 11.14 -20.88
N GLY A 254 7.76 12.04 -21.22
CA GLY A 254 7.63 12.98 -22.33
C GLY A 254 8.26 14.36 -22.14
N SER A 255 8.51 14.79 -20.93
CA SER A 255 9.18 16.07 -20.68
C SER A 255 10.69 15.90 -20.53
N LYS A 256 11.46 16.35 -21.54
CA LYS A 256 12.93 16.30 -21.52
C LYS A 256 13.54 16.98 -20.29
N LYS A 257 12.92 18.07 -19.82
CA LYS A 257 13.42 18.86 -18.67
C LYS A 257 13.37 18.07 -17.37
N ALA A 258 12.34 17.38 -17.17
CA ALA A 258 12.08 16.67 -15.95
C ALA A 258 12.78 15.29 -15.88
N LEU A 259 13.04 14.66 -17.02
CA LEU A 259 13.94 13.51 -17.11
C LEU A 259 15.39 13.92 -16.77
N GLN A 260 15.75 15.16 -17.10
CA GLN A 260 17.07 15.73 -16.77
C GLN A 260 17.19 16.01 -15.26
N GLU A 261 16.16 16.61 -14.66
CA GLU A 261 16.10 16.87 -13.22
C GLU A 261 16.12 15.56 -12.41
N TYR A 262 15.37 14.54 -12.82
CA TYR A 262 15.41 13.20 -12.23
C TYR A 262 16.79 12.54 -12.34
N LYS A 263 17.46 12.66 -13.49
CA LYS A 263 18.83 12.13 -13.67
C LYS A 263 19.85 12.88 -12.82
N THR A 264 19.66 14.19 -12.60
CA THR A 264 20.52 14.99 -11.75
C THR A 264 20.33 14.55 -10.29
N ILE A 265 19.09 14.44 -9.81
CA ILE A 265 18.77 13.97 -8.46
C ILE A 265 19.35 12.55 -8.24
N LYS A 266 19.17 11.63 -9.19
CA LYS A 266 19.76 10.29 -9.10
C LYS A 266 21.29 10.30 -9.03
N LYS A 267 21.92 11.19 -9.79
CA LYS A 267 23.37 11.33 -9.80
C LYS A 267 23.88 11.92 -8.47
N ASP A 268 23.17 12.90 -7.92
CA ASP A 268 23.51 13.52 -6.64
C ASP A 268 23.29 12.56 -5.45
N LEU A 269 22.34 11.63 -5.58
CA LEU A 269 22.06 10.58 -4.60
C LEU A 269 22.93 9.31 -4.80
N GLN A 270 23.80 9.25 -5.83
CA GLN A 270 24.60 8.08 -6.19
C GLN A 270 23.79 6.77 -6.34
N LEU A 271 22.51 6.86 -6.78
CA LEU A 271 21.57 5.75 -7.03
C LEU A 271 21.66 5.24 -8.47
#